data_03ac540364252ee8c9a5eeb06dbe7e3f
#
_entry.id   03ac540364252ee8c9a5eeb06dbe7e3f
#
_cell.length_a   1.000
_cell.length_b   1.000
_cell.length_c   1.000
_cell.angle_alpha   90.00
_cell.angle_beta   90.00
_cell.angle_gamma   90.00
#
_symmetry.space_group_name_H-M   'P 1'
#
loop_
_entity.id
_entity.type
_entity.pdbx_description
1 polymer ?
#
loop_
_entity_poly.entity_id
_entity_poly.type
_entity_poly.pdbx_seq_one_letter_code
_entity_poly.pdbx_strand_id
1 'polypeptide(L)' 'VEINGATFRGGRLDLDIRVANLQLLDTIKQSLVSRGGLEVEIQSATTGDDQRVQGRLRIQKVET' A
#
# COMPACT_ATOMS: atom_id res chain seq x y z
N VAL A 1 10.20 -4.09 -5.26
CA VAL A 1 9.28 -3.79 -4.15
C VAL A 1 9.85 -4.38 -2.87
N GLU A 2 10.02 -3.55 -1.88
CA GLU A 2 10.44 -3.97 -0.55
C GLU A 2 9.31 -3.75 0.44
N ILE A 3 9.07 -4.74 1.28
CA ILE A 3 8.11 -4.61 2.37
C ILE A 3 8.89 -4.33 3.64
N ASN A 4 8.73 -3.11 4.18
CA ASN A 4 9.44 -2.69 5.38
C ASN A 4 8.70 -3.08 6.65
N GLY A 5 7.40 -3.24 6.57
CA GLY A 5 6.62 -3.63 7.72
C GLY A 5 5.19 -3.94 7.32
N ALA A 6 4.54 -4.76 8.13
CA ALA A 6 3.13 -5.10 7.95
C ALA A 6 2.52 -5.30 9.32
N THR A 7 1.39 -4.64 9.56
CA THR A 7 0.67 -4.76 10.82
C THR A 7 -0.78 -5.09 10.52
N PHE A 8 -1.25 -6.20 11.05
CA PHE A 8 -2.65 -6.61 10.92
C PHE A 8 -3.37 -6.33 12.23
N ARG A 9 -4.49 -5.61 12.15
CA ARG A 9 -5.18 -5.19 13.34
C ARG A 9 -6.66 -5.00 13.03
N GLY A 10 -7.54 -5.73 13.72
CA GLY A 10 -8.97 -5.51 13.64
C GLY A 10 -9.57 -5.58 12.24
N GLY A 11 -9.07 -6.47 11.39
CA GLY A 11 -9.55 -6.60 10.01
C GLY A 11 -8.89 -5.62 9.05
N ARG A 12 -7.92 -4.83 9.52
CA ARG A 12 -7.16 -3.91 8.68
C ARG A 12 -5.70 -4.34 8.61
N LEU A 13 -5.13 -4.20 7.44
CA LEU A 13 -3.71 -4.46 7.23
C LEU A 13 -3.03 -3.16 6.84
N ASP A 14 -2.06 -2.76 7.63
CA ASP A 14 -1.22 -1.61 7.32
C ASP A 14 0.09 -2.12 6.75
N LEU A 15 0.40 -1.72 5.53
CA LEU A 15 1.64 -2.10 4.87
C LEU A 15 2.54 -0.88 4.72
N ASP A 16 3.81 -1.09 5.04
CA ASP A 16 4.84 -0.10 4.82
C ASP A 16 5.78 -0.66 3.76
N ILE A 17 5.75 -0.09 2.57
CA ILE A 17 6.50 -0.61 1.44
C ILE A 17 7.38 0.46 0.82
N ARG A 18 8.41 0.01 0.12
CA ARG A 18 9.29 0.88 -0.64
C ARG A 18 9.27 0.42 -2.09
N VAL A 19 9.02 1.36 -3.00
CA VAL A 19 8.97 1.08 -4.43
C VAL A 19 9.90 2.02 -5.17
N ALA A 20 10.22 1.68 -6.42
CA ALA A 20 11.15 2.45 -7.22
C ALA A 20 10.59 3.80 -7.66
N ASN A 21 9.26 3.90 -7.79
CA ASN A 21 8.62 5.16 -8.16
C ASN A 21 7.15 5.14 -7.73
N LEU A 22 6.53 6.32 -7.82
CA LEU A 22 5.14 6.48 -7.39
C LEU A 22 4.16 5.68 -8.25
N GLN A 23 4.50 5.51 -9.52
CA GLN A 23 3.64 4.76 -10.44
C GLN A 23 3.49 3.30 -10.02
N LEU A 24 4.56 2.70 -9.48
CA LEU A 24 4.49 1.34 -8.98
C LEU A 24 3.57 1.24 -7.76
N LEU A 25 3.58 2.25 -6.91
CA LEU A 25 2.70 2.28 -5.75
C LEU A 25 1.24 2.29 -6.20
N ASP A 26 0.91 3.10 -7.18
CA ASP A 26 -0.43 3.19 -7.72
C ASP A 26 -0.83 1.87 -8.38
N THR A 27 0.09 1.23 -9.09
CA THR A 27 -0.15 -0.05 -9.72
C THR A 27 -0.49 -1.12 -8.67
N ILE A 28 0.21 -1.14 -7.56
CA ILE A 28 -0.06 -2.07 -6.48
C ILE A 28 -1.46 -1.82 -5.92
N LYS A 29 -1.82 -0.57 -5.69
CA LYS A 29 -3.14 -0.21 -5.20
C LYS A 29 -4.23 -0.72 -6.15
N GLN A 30 -4.09 -0.45 -7.44
CA GLN A 30 -5.08 -0.86 -8.42
C GLN A 30 -5.19 -2.38 -8.52
N SER A 31 -4.06 -3.06 -8.43
CA SER A 31 -4.04 -4.51 -8.47
C SER A 31 -4.81 -5.12 -7.31
N LEU A 32 -4.67 -4.54 -6.12
CA LEU A 32 -5.39 -5.01 -4.94
C LEU A 32 -6.87 -4.69 -5.02
N VAL A 33 -7.21 -3.49 -5.47
CA VAL A 33 -8.60 -3.07 -5.59
C VAL A 33 -9.34 -3.91 -6.63
N SER A 34 -8.67 -4.29 -7.71
CA SER A 34 -9.33 -5.04 -8.78
C SER A 34 -9.63 -6.48 -8.40
N ARG A 35 -9.10 -6.97 -7.29
CA ARG A 35 -9.44 -8.30 -6.79
C ARG A 35 -10.86 -8.36 -6.23
N GLY A 36 -11.43 -7.20 -5.91
CA GLY A 36 -12.76 -7.12 -5.32
C GLY A 36 -12.76 -7.49 -3.85
N GLY A 37 -13.69 -6.93 -3.09
CA GLY A 37 -13.81 -7.20 -1.67
C GLY A 37 -12.72 -6.58 -0.81
N LEU A 38 -11.83 -5.78 -1.39
CA LEU A 38 -10.79 -5.09 -0.65
C LEU A 38 -10.84 -3.60 -0.94
N GLU A 39 -10.64 -2.83 0.10
CA GLU A 39 -10.49 -1.38 0.00
C GLU A 39 -9.06 -1.02 0.35
N VAL A 40 -8.39 -0.30 -0.54
CA VAL A 40 -6.99 0.06 -0.37
C VAL A 40 -6.88 1.57 -0.37
N GLU A 41 -6.18 2.09 0.62
CA GLU A 41 -5.99 3.52 0.77
C GLU A 41 -4.52 3.82 0.97
N ILE A 42 -4.00 4.80 0.22
CA ILE A 42 -2.63 5.25 0.41
C ILE A 42 -2.63 6.28 1.52
N GLN A 43 -2.02 5.95 2.65
CA GLN A 43 -1.96 6.85 3.81
C GLN A 43 -0.89 7.91 3.63
N SER A 44 0.25 7.53 3.07
CA SER A 44 1.32 8.47 2.82
C SER A 44 2.23 7.94 1.73
N ALA A 45 2.90 8.86 1.06
CA ALA A 45 3.91 8.52 0.07
C ALA A 45 4.99 9.59 0.14
N THR A 46 6.22 9.17 0.39
CA THR A 46 7.34 10.09 0.55
C THR A 46 8.48 9.64 -0.34
N THR A 47 9.04 10.57 -1.11
CA THR A 47 10.19 10.30 -1.94
C THR A 47 11.45 10.55 -1.14
N GLY A 48 12.30 9.54 -1.03
CA GLY A 48 13.57 9.66 -0.35
C GLY A 48 14.67 10.25 -1.24
N ASP A 49 15.86 10.43 -0.65
CA ASP A 49 17.01 11.00 -1.36
C ASP A 49 17.50 10.09 -2.49
N ASP A 50 17.21 8.81 -2.41
CA ASP A 50 17.59 7.82 -3.42
C ASP A 50 16.53 7.67 -4.52
N GLN A 51 15.57 8.58 -4.57
CA GLN A 51 14.46 8.60 -5.54
C GLN A 51 13.47 7.45 -5.37
N ARG A 52 13.61 6.66 -4.33
CA ARG A 52 12.65 5.63 -4.01
C ARG A 52 11.49 6.22 -3.24
N VAL A 53 10.31 5.65 -3.47
CA VAL A 53 9.09 6.10 -2.80
C VAL A 53 8.77 5.15 -1.67
N GLN A 54 8.64 5.69 -0.47
CA GLN A 54 8.18 4.93 0.67
C GLN A 54 6.69 5.23 0.84
N GLY A 55 5.88 4.19 0.76
CA GLY A 55 4.43 4.32 0.85
C GLY A 55 3.86 3.53 1.99
N ARG A 56 2.82 4.06 2.59
CA ARG A 56 2.05 3.36 3.60
C ARG A 56 0.65 3.14 3.08
N LEU A 57 0.25 1.89 3.02
CA LEU A 57 -1.05 1.50 2.52
C LEU A 57 -1.89 0.93 3.64
N ARG A 58 -3.17 1.25 3.61
CA ARG A 58 -4.15 0.63 4.50
C ARG A 58 -5.09 -0.21 3.65
N ILE A 59 -5.18 -1.48 3.99
CA ILE A 59 -6.01 -2.43 3.27
C ILE A 59 -7.08 -2.92 4.23
N GLN A 60 -8.33 -2.78 3.83
CA GLN A 60 -9.46 -3.23 4.60
C GLN A 60 -10.30 -4.18 3.77
N LYS A 61 -10.86 -5.16 4.42
CA LYS A 61 -11.82 -6.04 3.77
C LYS A 61 -13.17 -5.33 3.76
N VAL A 62 -13.76 -5.23 2.57
CA VAL A 62 -15.08 -4.65 2.43
C VAL A 62 -16.11 -5.73 2.73
N GLU A 63 -16.95 -5.49 3.72
CA GLU A 63 -18.06 -6.37 4.04
C GLU A 63 -19.32 -5.82 3.40
N THR A 64 -19.99 -6.67 2.68
CA THR A 64 -21.28 -6.35 2.08
C THR A 64 -22.40 -6.97 2.86
#